data_808142baf48f4f65729ca4742c0e1b91
#
_entry.id   808142baf48f4f65729ca4742c0e1b91
#
_cell.length_a   1.000
_cell.length_b   1.000
_cell.length_c   1.000
_cell.angle_alpha   90.00
_cell.angle_beta   90.00
_cell.angle_gamma   90.00
#
_symmetry.space_group_name_H-M   'P 1'
#
loop_
_entity.id
_entity.type
_entity.pdbx_description
1 polymer ?
#
loop_
_entity_poly.entity_id
_entity_poly.type
_entity_poly.pdbx_seq_one_letter_code
_entity_poly.pdbx_strand_id
1 'polypeptide(L)'
;MTPPLPARDDDRPELSLEDKFTVDEGIIHLTGVQALVRLPLVQRRLDLAAGLNTATFISGYPGSPLGGYDLELQRRRKLLEAHHVVHQMGVNEELGATAVMGSQLAMQLPGPRYDGVLGLWYGKANGFDRAMDSLRQANLAGTVRTGGALALVGDDPTAKSSPTPGASEVAAAAIMMPMLYPGDVQEVLDLGQHAVALSRSCGLWVALKMSTTVADGSGSAFVAPGRVQPVMVDIDLDGKPYVHRPSTHMYGARVMEMEHSLVYGRMRAALAYARANDVNRITLRGDNDRIGIVSTGKTYFEMRQTLRELGLDDRELQRLGVRLLQVRMPYPLEGRIVREFAEGLSEILVLEDKRPFVELFVKDELYGLPDRPLVLGKLDENGTWLVPIHAELDTVSIAKLVADRLLKRAAPGELPALQERLERITRPRSLAPLAMSRTPYFCSGCPHNSSVAGVPTGTVVGAGTGCHVLAVFMRPDEVGDILGITAMGNEGAQWIGASPFSSMSHLLQNLGDGTYAHSGSLAIRAAVSAGVNITYKLLYNDHVAMTGAQPAI
;
A
#
# COMPACT_ATOMS: atom_id res chain seq x y z
N MET A 1 -22.26 33.15 -32.41
CA MET A 1 -21.56 34.11 -31.50
C MET A 1 -21.50 33.44 -30.13
N THR A 2 -20.33 33.03 -29.72
CA THR A 2 -20.08 32.50 -28.37
C THR A 2 -20.19 33.67 -27.40
N PRO A 3 -20.94 33.54 -26.29
CA PRO A 3 -21.02 34.64 -25.32
C PRO A 3 -19.62 34.91 -24.73
N PRO A 4 -19.29 36.19 -24.45
CA PRO A 4 -18.02 36.54 -23.86
C PRO A 4 -17.88 35.85 -22.49
N LEU A 5 -16.70 35.31 -22.19
CA LEU A 5 -16.36 34.81 -20.88
C LEU A 5 -16.58 35.90 -19.84
N PRO A 6 -17.13 35.58 -18.67
CA PRO A 6 -17.29 36.59 -17.61
C PRO A 6 -15.93 37.19 -17.25
N ALA A 7 -15.93 38.51 -16.99
CA ALA A 7 -14.75 39.23 -16.55
C ALA A 7 -14.10 38.49 -15.36
N ARG A 8 -12.78 38.37 -15.36
CA ARG A 8 -12.04 37.81 -14.23
C ARG A 8 -12.32 38.71 -13.02
N ASP A 9 -12.79 38.09 -11.98
CA ASP A 9 -12.90 38.70 -10.66
C ASP A 9 -11.46 38.89 -10.16
N ASP A 10 -10.97 40.09 -10.14
CA ASP A 10 -9.57 40.42 -9.78
C ASP A 10 -9.24 40.13 -8.30
N ASP A 11 -10.24 39.76 -7.50
CA ASP A 11 -10.09 39.35 -6.08
C ASP A 11 -9.86 37.86 -5.86
N ARG A 12 -9.72 37.05 -6.91
CA ARG A 12 -9.39 35.63 -6.73
C ARG A 12 -7.90 35.48 -6.38
N PRO A 13 -7.58 34.77 -5.27
CA PRO A 13 -6.19 34.48 -4.95
C PRO A 13 -5.52 33.76 -6.14
N GLU A 14 -4.31 34.17 -6.48
CA GLU A 14 -3.54 33.55 -7.55
C GLU A 14 -3.22 32.10 -7.16
N LEU A 15 -3.85 31.13 -7.84
CA LEU A 15 -3.68 29.71 -7.56
C LEU A 15 -2.33 29.22 -8.09
N SER A 16 -1.55 28.58 -7.22
CA SER A 16 -0.27 27.97 -7.55
C SER A 16 -0.35 26.44 -7.51
N LEU A 17 0.43 25.79 -8.37
CA LEU A 17 0.62 24.33 -8.30
C LEU A 17 1.35 23.89 -7.02
N GLU A 18 2.00 24.82 -6.30
CA GLU A 18 2.67 24.57 -5.03
C GLU A 18 1.69 24.58 -3.83
N ASP A 19 0.48 25.16 -3.99
CA ASP A 19 -0.50 25.30 -2.92
C ASP A 19 -0.82 23.96 -2.25
N LYS A 20 -0.85 22.87 -3.01
CA LYS A 20 -1.06 21.52 -2.50
C LYS A 20 -0.03 21.09 -1.44
N PHE A 21 1.13 21.74 -1.37
CA PHE A 21 2.21 21.45 -0.41
C PHE A 21 2.36 22.54 0.66
N THR A 22 1.98 23.77 0.35
CA THR A 22 2.28 24.98 1.14
C THR A 22 1.08 25.53 1.89
N VAL A 23 -0.12 25.44 1.31
CA VAL A 23 -1.35 25.97 1.95
C VAL A 23 -1.67 25.20 3.23
N ASP A 24 -1.88 25.90 4.33
CA ASP A 24 -2.16 25.31 5.64
C ASP A 24 -3.65 25.13 5.91
N GLU A 25 -4.51 25.95 5.31
CA GLU A 25 -5.96 25.89 5.52
C GLU A 25 -6.72 26.11 4.20
N GLY A 26 -7.75 25.30 3.97
CA GLY A 26 -8.61 25.38 2.80
C GLY A 26 -8.72 24.07 2.02
N ILE A 27 -9.27 24.17 0.81
CA ILE A 27 -9.41 23.02 -0.10
C ILE A 27 -8.22 23.04 -1.08
N ILE A 28 -7.53 21.91 -1.16
CA ILE A 28 -6.44 21.68 -2.10
C ILE A 28 -6.78 20.49 -3.00
N HIS A 29 -6.25 20.47 -4.21
CA HIS A 29 -6.39 19.33 -5.14
C HIS A 29 -5.04 18.67 -5.36
N LEU A 30 -4.95 17.36 -5.08
CA LEU A 30 -3.71 16.61 -5.14
C LEU A 30 -3.95 15.12 -5.42
N THR A 31 -2.89 14.42 -5.84
CA THR A 31 -2.91 12.96 -5.95
C THR A 31 -2.57 12.32 -4.61
N GLY A 32 -2.84 10.99 -4.48
CA GLY A 32 -2.42 10.23 -3.30
C GLY A 32 -0.90 10.28 -3.08
N VAL A 33 -0.12 10.18 -4.17
CA VAL A 33 1.34 10.35 -4.11
C VAL A 33 1.74 11.75 -3.60
N GLN A 34 1.07 12.81 -4.07
CA GLN A 34 1.34 14.17 -3.60
C GLN A 34 0.94 14.38 -2.13
N ALA A 35 -0.09 13.69 -1.68
CA ALA A 35 -0.46 13.68 -0.26
C ALA A 35 0.64 13.06 0.61
N LEU A 36 1.29 12.00 0.15
CA LEU A 36 2.46 11.42 0.83
C LEU A 36 3.66 12.37 0.88
N VAL A 37 3.92 13.13 -0.19
CA VAL A 37 4.98 14.17 -0.20
C VAL A 37 4.66 15.28 0.79
N ARG A 38 3.39 15.66 0.94
CA ARG A 38 2.94 16.67 1.91
C ARG A 38 3.10 16.21 3.36
N LEU A 39 3.00 14.92 3.66
CA LEU A 39 3.00 14.38 5.03
C LEU A 39 4.21 14.85 5.87
N PRO A 40 5.48 14.70 5.46
CA PRO A 40 6.62 15.16 6.25
C PRO A 40 6.66 16.69 6.41
N LEU A 41 6.15 17.45 5.44
CA LEU A 41 6.08 18.91 5.52
C LEU A 41 5.09 19.36 6.60
N VAL A 42 3.91 18.75 6.64
CA VAL A 42 2.90 19.00 7.68
C VAL A 42 3.42 18.57 9.04
N GLN A 43 4.02 17.36 9.12
CA GLN A 43 4.55 16.87 10.39
C GLN A 43 5.63 17.79 10.96
N ARG A 44 6.53 18.29 10.12
CA ARG A 44 7.54 19.27 10.53
C ARG A 44 6.91 20.53 11.14
N ARG A 45 5.85 21.06 10.52
CA ARG A 45 5.14 22.24 11.04
C ARG A 45 4.47 21.96 12.39
N LEU A 46 3.81 20.80 12.52
CA LEU A 46 3.18 20.38 13.78
C LEU A 46 4.21 20.20 14.89
N ASP A 47 5.35 19.60 14.59
CA ASP A 47 6.42 19.40 15.56
C ASP A 47 7.01 20.73 16.05
N LEU A 48 7.27 21.66 15.12
CA LEU A 48 7.74 23.02 15.47
C LEU A 48 6.72 23.77 16.35
N ALA A 49 5.42 23.65 16.03
CA ALA A 49 4.36 24.24 16.85
C ALA A 49 4.29 23.62 18.26
N ALA A 50 4.69 22.35 18.39
CA ALA A 50 4.81 21.66 19.67
C ALA A 50 6.17 21.88 20.36
N GLY A 51 7.06 22.72 19.81
CA GLY A 51 8.38 23.03 20.37
C GLY A 51 9.46 21.97 20.07
N LEU A 52 9.21 21.05 19.13
CA LEU A 52 10.15 19.99 18.75
C LEU A 52 10.85 20.35 17.42
N ASN A 53 12.18 20.32 17.44
CA ASN A 53 13.01 20.49 16.24
C ASN A 53 13.30 19.11 15.61
N THR A 54 12.38 18.59 14.81
CA THR A 54 12.53 17.27 14.16
C THR A 54 13.05 17.39 12.73
N ALA A 55 13.51 16.27 12.14
CA ALA A 55 13.82 16.12 10.72
C ALA A 55 13.10 14.90 10.16
N THR A 56 13.17 14.73 8.84
CA THR A 56 12.66 13.51 8.18
C THR A 56 13.74 12.88 7.33
N PHE A 57 13.85 11.56 7.38
CA PHE A 57 14.68 10.77 6.48
C PHE A 57 13.82 9.82 5.64
N ILE A 58 13.93 9.91 4.32
CA ILE A 58 13.15 9.12 3.37
C ILE A 58 14.11 8.25 2.57
N SER A 59 13.88 6.92 2.56
CA SER A 59 14.61 5.98 1.72
C SER A 59 13.73 4.79 1.34
N GLY A 60 14.02 4.18 0.20
CA GLY A 60 13.27 3.05 -0.34
C GLY A 60 13.65 2.82 -1.79
N TYR A 61 12.84 2.05 -2.51
CA TYR A 61 13.09 1.78 -3.91
C TYR A 61 11.83 2.04 -4.76
N PRO A 62 11.97 2.77 -5.90
CA PRO A 62 10.84 3.14 -6.72
C PRO A 62 10.17 1.93 -7.38
N GLY A 63 8.85 1.87 -7.32
CA GLY A 63 8.04 0.83 -7.95
C GLY A 63 6.57 1.22 -7.94
N SER A 64 5.84 0.99 -9.06
CA SER A 64 4.41 1.30 -9.14
C SER A 64 3.60 0.54 -8.07
N PRO A 65 2.66 1.22 -7.36
CA PRO A 65 2.17 2.58 -7.63
C PRO A 65 3.01 3.73 -7.00
N LEU A 66 4.08 3.45 -6.28
CA LEU A 66 4.89 4.49 -5.61
C LEU A 66 6.11 4.97 -6.42
N GLY A 67 6.24 4.57 -7.70
CA GLY A 67 7.28 5.13 -8.60
C GLY A 67 7.14 6.64 -8.79
N GLY A 68 5.90 7.16 -8.83
CA GLY A 68 5.62 8.59 -8.87
C GLY A 68 6.01 9.34 -7.59
N TYR A 69 6.08 8.67 -6.44
CA TYR A 69 6.48 9.27 -5.17
C TYR A 69 7.94 9.72 -5.19
N ASP A 70 8.84 8.85 -5.63
CA ASP A 70 10.25 9.17 -5.78
C ASP A 70 10.48 10.37 -6.72
N LEU A 71 9.77 10.41 -7.86
CA LEU A 71 9.83 11.52 -8.81
C LEU A 71 9.32 12.84 -8.20
N GLU A 72 8.22 12.82 -7.46
CA GLU A 72 7.71 14.02 -6.80
C GLU A 72 8.66 14.51 -5.70
N LEU A 73 9.31 13.61 -4.94
CA LEU A 73 10.35 13.99 -3.99
C LEU A 73 11.53 14.69 -4.67
N GLN A 74 12.01 14.15 -5.81
CA GLN A 74 13.09 14.77 -6.57
C GLN A 74 12.70 16.15 -7.12
N ARG A 75 11.50 16.28 -7.68
CA ARG A 75 10.97 17.56 -8.18
C ARG A 75 10.85 18.63 -7.10
N ARG A 76 10.58 18.23 -5.86
CA ARG A 76 10.37 19.12 -4.69
C ARG A 76 11.58 19.22 -3.78
N ARG A 77 12.75 18.81 -4.26
CA ARG A 77 13.97 18.73 -3.46
C ARG A 77 14.24 20.00 -2.65
N LYS A 78 14.15 21.19 -3.26
CA LYS A 78 14.38 22.47 -2.56
C LYS A 78 13.37 22.72 -1.43
N LEU A 79 12.09 22.40 -1.65
CA LEU A 79 11.05 22.52 -0.63
C LEU A 79 11.29 21.53 0.51
N LEU A 80 11.67 20.30 0.21
CA LEU A 80 11.99 19.26 1.19
C LEU A 80 13.20 19.64 2.04
N GLU A 81 14.28 20.10 1.42
CA GLU A 81 15.50 20.56 2.11
C GLU A 81 15.19 21.73 3.07
N ALA A 82 14.36 22.70 2.66
CA ALA A 82 13.91 23.80 3.51
C ALA A 82 13.10 23.33 4.75
N HIS A 83 12.50 22.14 4.69
CA HIS A 83 11.77 21.53 5.79
C HIS A 83 12.58 20.42 6.50
N HIS A 84 13.89 20.38 6.32
CA HIS A 84 14.77 19.38 6.92
C HIS A 84 14.39 17.93 6.57
N VAL A 85 13.90 17.72 5.35
CA VAL A 85 13.61 16.39 4.80
C VAL A 85 14.77 15.97 3.91
N VAL A 86 15.41 14.87 4.26
CA VAL A 86 16.49 14.24 3.49
C VAL A 86 15.91 13.05 2.73
N HIS A 87 15.95 13.10 1.41
CA HIS A 87 15.59 11.97 0.55
C HIS A 87 16.84 11.35 -0.05
N GLN A 88 17.04 10.07 0.23
CA GLN A 88 18.12 9.26 -0.32
C GLN A 88 17.54 7.95 -0.85
N MET A 89 17.46 7.80 -2.17
CA MET A 89 17.03 6.55 -2.80
C MET A 89 17.95 5.41 -2.35
N GLY A 90 17.36 4.28 -1.98
CA GLY A 90 18.10 3.06 -1.65
C GLY A 90 18.59 2.36 -2.92
N VAL A 91 19.70 1.65 -2.83
CA VAL A 91 20.15 0.73 -3.90
C VAL A 91 19.11 -0.36 -4.13
N ASN A 92 18.49 -0.83 -3.05
CA ASN A 92 17.36 -1.73 -3.04
C ASN A 92 16.48 -1.49 -1.81
N GLU A 93 15.38 -2.22 -1.71
CA GLU A 93 14.38 -2.08 -0.64
C GLU A 93 14.95 -2.42 0.74
N GLU A 94 15.79 -3.43 0.84
CA GLU A 94 16.39 -3.90 2.10
C GLU A 94 17.33 -2.85 2.70
N LEU A 95 18.22 -2.30 1.86
CA LEU A 95 19.17 -1.26 2.27
C LEU A 95 18.44 0.04 2.61
N GLY A 96 17.37 0.39 1.85
CA GLY A 96 16.49 1.51 2.17
C GLY A 96 15.85 1.35 3.55
N ALA A 97 15.32 0.16 3.88
CA ALA A 97 14.71 -0.12 5.18
C ALA A 97 15.73 -0.02 6.32
N THR A 98 16.92 -0.57 6.12
CA THR A 98 18.01 -0.50 7.10
C THR A 98 18.49 0.94 7.32
N ALA A 99 18.58 1.75 6.25
CA ALA A 99 18.94 3.16 6.36
C ALA A 99 17.89 3.95 7.17
N VAL A 100 16.59 3.71 6.92
CA VAL A 100 15.51 4.31 7.72
C VAL A 100 15.55 3.84 9.18
N MET A 101 15.83 2.56 9.43
CA MET A 101 16.05 2.07 10.81
C MET A 101 17.20 2.84 11.48
N GLY A 102 18.29 3.09 10.77
CA GLY A 102 19.43 3.89 11.25
C GLY A 102 19.03 5.29 11.69
N SER A 103 18.05 5.93 11.02
CA SER A 103 17.55 7.25 11.40
C SER A 103 16.91 7.27 12.80
N GLN A 104 16.33 6.14 13.24
CA GLN A 104 15.73 6.01 14.58
C GLN A 104 16.78 5.87 15.70
N LEU A 105 18.02 5.54 15.35
CA LEU A 105 19.14 5.45 16.27
C LEU A 105 19.90 6.78 16.41
N ALA A 106 19.62 7.75 15.55
CA ALA A 106 20.36 9.02 15.48
C ALA A 106 20.40 9.77 16.83
N MET A 107 19.32 9.67 17.62
CA MET A 107 19.23 10.31 18.94
C MET A 107 20.10 9.65 20.01
N GLN A 108 20.63 8.47 19.75
CA GLN A 108 21.51 7.72 20.65
C GLN A 108 22.99 7.91 20.29
N LEU A 109 23.28 8.52 19.14
CA LEU A 109 24.63 8.83 18.70
C LEU A 109 25.11 10.14 19.33
N PRO A 110 26.42 10.33 19.52
CA PRO A 110 26.96 11.58 20.06
C PRO A 110 26.61 12.79 19.18
N GLY A 111 26.16 13.88 19.81
CA GLY A 111 25.87 15.17 19.15
C GLY A 111 24.63 15.15 18.23
N PRO A 112 23.46 14.72 18.72
CA PRO A 112 22.23 14.75 17.92
C PRO A 112 21.90 16.19 17.52
N ARG A 113 21.50 16.39 16.25
CA ARG A 113 21.18 17.72 15.70
C ARG A 113 19.70 18.09 15.83
N TYR A 114 18.86 17.12 16.10
CA TYR A 114 17.40 17.23 16.17
C TYR A 114 16.87 16.53 17.42
N ASP A 115 15.64 16.83 17.79
CA ASP A 115 14.96 16.16 18.90
C ASP A 115 14.40 14.79 18.50
N GLY A 116 14.26 14.55 17.20
CA GLY A 116 13.80 13.29 16.62
C GLY A 116 13.88 13.28 15.09
N VAL A 117 13.85 12.10 14.50
CA VAL A 117 13.80 11.91 13.05
C VAL A 117 12.59 11.06 12.69
N LEU A 118 11.70 11.59 11.81
CA LEU A 118 10.66 10.78 11.18
C LEU A 118 11.31 9.96 10.06
N GLY A 119 11.24 8.64 10.15
CA GLY A 119 11.71 7.73 9.11
C GLY A 119 10.57 7.36 8.15
N LEU A 120 10.78 7.47 6.85
CA LEU A 120 9.83 7.01 5.84
C LEU A 120 10.52 6.05 4.88
N TRP A 121 10.13 4.78 4.93
CA TRP A 121 10.49 3.80 3.91
C TRP A 121 9.39 3.74 2.86
N TYR A 122 9.73 3.56 1.57
CA TYR A 122 8.76 3.34 0.50
C TYR A 122 9.17 2.20 -0.41
N GLY A 123 8.17 1.44 -0.85
CA GLY A 123 8.34 0.36 -1.80
C GLY A 123 6.98 -0.21 -2.22
N LYS A 124 6.94 -0.97 -3.31
CA LYS A 124 5.75 -1.73 -3.68
C LYS A 124 5.65 -3.03 -2.87
N ALA A 125 4.51 -3.74 -2.94
CA ALA A 125 4.30 -4.99 -2.19
C ALA A 125 5.44 -6.02 -2.39
N ASN A 126 5.90 -6.22 -3.64
CA ASN A 126 7.04 -7.11 -3.90
C ASN A 126 8.34 -6.65 -3.22
N GLY A 127 8.56 -5.33 -3.13
CA GLY A 127 9.69 -4.75 -2.40
C GLY A 127 9.53 -4.88 -0.89
N PHE A 128 8.30 -4.79 -0.39
CA PHE A 128 7.99 -5.06 1.01
C PHE A 128 8.29 -6.51 1.37
N ASP A 129 7.85 -7.47 0.52
CA ASP A 129 8.16 -8.90 0.68
C ASP A 129 9.68 -9.15 0.67
N ARG A 130 10.41 -8.47 -0.23
CA ARG A 130 11.87 -8.58 -0.31
C ARG A 130 12.57 -8.04 0.94
N ALA A 131 12.11 -6.91 1.47
CA ALA A 131 12.70 -6.24 2.64
C ALA A 131 12.22 -6.80 3.99
N MET A 132 11.45 -7.90 3.99
CA MET A 132 10.78 -8.44 5.19
C MET A 132 11.72 -8.68 6.37
N ASP A 133 12.93 -9.19 6.15
CA ASP A 133 13.90 -9.39 7.24
C ASP A 133 14.35 -8.05 7.83
N SER A 134 14.76 -7.11 6.98
CA SER A 134 15.18 -5.77 7.42
C SER A 134 14.05 -5.01 8.12
N LEU A 135 12.82 -5.11 7.62
CA LEU A 135 11.64 -4.46 8.23
C LEU A 135 11.24 -5.13 9.55
N ARG A 136 11.39 -6.45 9.65
CA ARG A 136 11.16 -7.19 10.91
C ARG A 136 12.14 -6.74 11.99
N GLN A 137 13.42 -6.67 11.66
CA GLN A 137 14.45 -6.17 12.56
C GLN A 137 14.20 -4.70 12.94
N ALA A 138 13.84 -3.86 11.96
CA ALA A 138 13.52 -2.47 12.18
C ALA A 138 12.30 -2.27 13.11
N ASN A 139 11.23 -3.05 12.93
CA ASN A 139 10.06 -3.00 13.81
C ASN A 139 10.35 -3.55 15.21
N LEU A 140 11.16 -4.61 15.32
CA LEU A 140 11.61 -5.12 16.61
C LEU A 140 12.47 -4.09 17.34
N ALA A 141 13.44 -3.47 16.64
CA ALA A 141 14.24 -2.35 17.17
C ALA A 141 13.36 -1.19 17.65
N GLY A 142 12.33 -0.87 16.88
CA GLY A 142 11.33 0.13 17.20
C GLY A 142 11.73 1.56 16.86
N THR A 143 10.97 2.52 17.41
CA THR A 143 11.11 3.97 17.11
C THR A 143 11.17 4.82 18.38
N VAL A 144 11.71 6.04 18.24
CA VAL A 144 11.70 7.01 19.34
C VAL A 144 10.39 7.79 19.39
N ARG A 145 9.96 8.20 20.58
CA ARG A 145 8.70 8.94 20.81
C ARG A 145 8.66 10.30 20.08
N THR A 146 9.77 10.91 19.80
CA THR A 146 9.89 12.19 19.07
C THR A 146 10.15 12.03 17.58
N GLY A 147 10.40 10.79 17.11
CA GLY A 147 10.69 10.46 15.70
C GLY A 147 9.53 9.76 15.02
N GLY A 148 9.49 8.45 15.16
CA GLY A 148 8.54 7.57 14.47
C GLY A 148 9.07 7.05 13.14
N ALA A 149 8.50 5.94 12.65
CA ALA A 149 8.84 5.40 11.34
C ALA A 149 7.63 4.79 10.63
N LEU A 150 7.51 5.07 9.33
CA LEU A 150 6.44 4.53 8.48
C LEU A 150 7.03 3.71 7.34
N ALA A 151 6.32 2.64 6.99
CA ALA A 151 6.51 1.91 5.74
C ALA A 151 5.36 2.26 4.78
N LEU A 152 5.65 3.05 3.74
CA LEU A 152 4.71 3.37 2.68
C LEU A 152 4.72 2.21 1.69
N VAL A 153 3.65 1.41 1.68
CA VAL A 153 3.58 0.16 0.93
C VAL A 153 2.60 0.28 -0.23
N GLY A 154 3.11 0.25 -1.45
CA GLY A 154 2.30 0.35 -2.66
C GLY A 154 1.76 -1.02 -3.11
N ASP A 155 0.46 -1.21 -3.06
CA ASP A 155 -0.20 -2.44 -3.51
C ASP A 155 -0.82 -2.28 -4.90
N ASP A 156 -0.55 -3.27 -5.75
CA ASP A 156 -1.15 -3.43 -7.08
C ASP A 156 -1.93 -4.75 -7.13
N PRO A 157 -3.20 -4.76 -6.68
CA PRO A 157 -3.99 -5.99 -6.53
C PRO A 157 -4.27 -6.71 -7.85
N THR A 158 -4.23 -6.00 -8.96
CA THR A 158 -4.48 -6.54 -10.32
C THR A 158 -3.22 -6.82 -11.10
N ALA A 159 -2.05 -6.59 -10.51
CA ALA A 159 -0.75 -6.75 -11.17
C ALA A 159 -0.62 -5.97 -12.50
N LYS A 160 -1.19 -4.76 -12.58
CA LYS A 160 -1.08 -3.91 -13.77
C LYS A 160 0.36 -3.53 -14.10
N SER A 161 1.18 -3.35 -13.05
CA SER A 161 2.59 -2.94 -13.14
C SER A 161 3.50 -3.78 -12.25
N SER A 162 3.06 -4.97 -11.87
CA SER A 162 3.80 -5.88 -10.99
C SER A 162 3.75 -7.30 -11.54
N PRO A 163 4.80 -8.12 -11.35
CA PRO A 163 4.79 -9.50 -11.83
C PRO A 163 3.82 -10.40 -11.04
N THR A 164 3.45 -10.00 -9.84
CA THR A 164 2.49 -10.71 -8.98
C THR A 164 1.51 -9.75 -8.35
N PRO A 165 0.25 -10.17 -8.12
CA PRO A 165 -0.74 -9.35 -7.44
C PRO A 165 -0.34 -9.01 -6.00
N GLY A 166 -0.39 -7.73 -5.63
CA GLY A 166 -0.05 -7.25 -4.28
C GLY A 166 -1.13 -7.52 -3.24
N ALA A 167 -0.72 -7.91 -2.02
CA ALA A 167 -1.56 -8.06 -0.82
C ALA A 167 -0.67 -8.00 0.42
N SER A 168 -0.29 -6.81 0.84
CA SER A 168 0.74 -6.59 1.87
C SER A 168 0.28 -6.80 3.31
N GLU A 169 -1.03 -6.97 3.56
CA GLU A 169 -1.60 -7.10 4.91
C GLU A 169 -1.00 -8.28 5.69
N VAL A 170 -0.92 -9.44 5.03
CA VAL A 170 -0.40 -10.67 5.65
C VAL A 170 1.09 -10.51 6.01
N ALA A 171 1.86 -9.86 5.13
CA ALA A 171 3.27 -9.60 5.35
C ALA A 171 3.49 -8.63 6.53
N ALA A 172 2.69 -7.57 6.62
CA ALA A 172 2.73 -6.65 7.77
C ALA A 172 2.38 -7.35 9.08
N ALA A 173 1.33 -8.19 9.08
CA ALA A 173 0.95 -8.98 10.24
C ALA A 173 2.04 -9.97 10.66
N ALA A 174 2.72 -10.61 9.70
CA ALA A 174 3.80 -11.56 9.96
C ALA A 174 5.01 -10.94 10.68
N ILE A 175 5.21 -9.63 10.57
CA ILE A 175 6.26 -8.89 11.28
C ILE A 175 5.71 -8.01 12.42
N MET A 176 4.44 -8.20 12.78
CA MET A 176 3.75 -7.45 13.83
C MET A 176 3.83 -5.93 13.65
N MET A 177 3.72 -5.46 12.40
CA MET A 177 3.73 -4.05 12.04
C MET A 177 2.29 -3.56 11.88
N PRO A 178 1.80 -2.63 12.72
CA PRO A 178 0.48 -2.04 12.53
C PRO A 178 0.32 -1.46 11.13
N MET A 179 -0.88 -1.61 10.56
CA MET A 179 -1.16 -1.13 9.20
C MET A 179 -2.40 -0.23 9.18
N LEU A 180 -2.26 0.93 8.55
CA LEU A 180 -3.38 1.81 8.19
C LEU A 180 -3.61 1.71 6.68
N TYR A 181 -4.89 1.75 6.28
CA TYR A 181 -5.27 1.63 4.88
C TYR A 181 -6.24 2.76 4.48
N PRO A 182 -5.71 3.89 3.98
CA PRO A 182 -6.52 4.97 3.44
C PRO A 182 -7.25 4.54 2.17
N GLY A 183 -8.49 4.99 2.00
CA GLY A 183 -9.32 4.69 0.86
C GLY A 183 -9.44 5.82 -0.17
N ASP A 184 -9.08 7.04 0.20
CA ASP A 184 -9.04 8.21 -0.66
C ASP A 184 -7.92 9.18 -0.26
N VAL A 185 -7.80 10.29 -1.00
CA VAL A 185 -6.75 11.29 -0.80
C VAL A 185 -6.87 12.01 0.54
N GLN A 186 -8.10 12.27 1.02
CA GLN A 186 -8.31 12.87 2.34
C GLN A 186 -7.81 11.93 3.45
N GLU A 187 -8.10 10.64 3.33
CA GLU A 187 -7.62 9.67 4.30
C GLU A 187 -6.10 9.47 4.23
N VAL A 188 -5.45 9.64 3.07
CA VAL A 188 -3.97 9.64 3.02
C VAL A 188 -3.39 10.73 3.91
N LEU A 189 -3.97 11.93 3.90
CA LEU A 189 -3.54 13.02 4.76
C LEU A 189 -3.86 12.75 6.24
N ASP A 190 -5.08 12.35 6.53
CA ASP A 190 -5.57 12.18 7.91
C ASP A 190 -4.90 10.95 8.57
N LEU A 191 -4.93 9.79 7.91
CA LEU A 191 -4.31 8.57 8.43
C LEU A 191 -2.78 8.63 8.39
N GLY A 192 -2.18 9.41 7.49
CA GLY A 192 -0.74 9.68 7.52
C GLY A 192 -0.30 10.34 8.83
N GLN A 193 -1.05 11.34 9.32
CA GLN A 193 -0.79 11.97 10.62
C GLN A 193 -1.04 10.98 11.78
N HIS A 194 -2.12 10.19 11.71
CA HIS A 194 -2.36 9.13 12.68
C HIS A 194 -1.26 8.06 12.68
N ALA A 195 -0.70 7.71 11.51
CA ALA A 195 0.40 6.74 11.40
C ALA A 195 1.66 7.22 12.14
N VAL A 196 2.02 8.52 11.99
CA VAL A 196 3.15 9.10 12.73
C VAL A 196 2.87 9.10 14.23
N ALA A 197 1.70 9.54 14.66
CA ALA A 197 1.33 9.58 16.07
C ALA A 197 1.24 8.17 16.68
N LEU A 198 0.71 7.18 15.95
CA LEU A 198 0.67 5.78 16.35
C LEU A 198 2.09 5.23 16.54
N SER A 199 2.99 5.47 15.57
CA SER A 199 4.38 5.05 15.67
C SER A 199 5.07 5.64 16.90
N ARG A 200 4.90 6.94 17.15
CA ARG A 200 5.44 7.65 18.31
C ARG A 200 4.87 7.15 19.65
N SER A 201 3.57 6.86 19.69
CA SER A 201 2.90 6.35 20.89
C SER A 201 3.40 4.96 21.27
N CYS A 202 3.53 4.08 20.28
CA CYS A 202 3.73 2.65 20.51
C CYS A 202 5.20 2.22 20.37
N GLY A 203 6.06 3.06 19.80
CA GLY A 203 7.43 2.68 19.50
C GLY A 203 7.56 1.63 18.40
N LEU A 204 6.58 1.56 17.48
CA LEU A 204 6.50 0.62 16.37
C LEU A 204 6.69 1.34 15.03
N TRP A 205 7.16 0.62 14.02
CA TRP A 205 6.92 1.02 12.64
C TRP A 205 5.45 0.85 12.30
N VAL A 206 4.93 1.70 11.42
CA VAL A 206 3.54 1.62 10.97
C VAL A 206 3.51 1.56 9.44
N ALA A 207 2.85 0.56 8.89
CA ALA A 207 2.61 0.48 7.47
C ALA A 207 1.45 1.41 7.07
N LEU A 208 1.63 2.19 6.01
CA LEU A 208 0.57 2.92 5.34
C LEU A 208 0.37 2.29 3.96
N LYS A 209 -0.70 1.53 3.79
CA LYS A 209 -0.98 0.80 2.56
C LYS A 209 -1.57 1.75 1.52
N MET A 210 -0.94 1.81 0.35
CA MET A 210 -1.35 2.63 -0.78
C MET A 210 -1.77 1.74 -1.94
N SER A 211 -3.06 1.56 -2.18
CA SER A 211 -3.51 0.88 -3.39
C SER A 211 -3.26 1.75 -4.63
N THR A 212 -3.11 1.11 -5.81
CA THR A 212 -2.91 1.81 -7.09
C THR A 212 -3.97 2.89 -7.31
N THR A 213 -5.24 2.59 -7.04
CA THR A 213 -6.36 3.52 -7.21
C THR A 213 -6.22 4.77 -6.34
N VAL A 214 -5.71 4.62 -5.11
CA VAL A 214 -5.51 5.76 -4.20
C VAL A 214 -4.23 6.52 -4.51
N ALA A 215 -3.14 5.83 -4.83
CA ALA A 215 -1.85 6.45 -5.12
C ALA A 215 -1.90 7.31 -6.40
N ASP A 216 -2.46 6.74 -7.49
CA ASP A 216 -2.58 7.40 -8.80
C ASP A 216 -3.82 8.31 -8.89
N GLY A 217 -4.82 8.06 -8.03
CA GLY A 217 -6.04 8.86 -7.94
C GLY A 217 -5.77 10.28 -7.49
N SER A 218 -6.65 11.20 -7.89
CA SER A 218 -6.62 12.59 -7.43
C SER A 218 -7.98 13.00 -6.85
N GLY A 219 -7.95 13.94 -5.94
CA GLY A 219 -9.16 14.45 -5.31
C GLY A 219 -8.91 15.78 -4.61
N SER A 220 -10.02 16.43 -4.26
CA SER A 220 -10.00 17.59 -3.38
C SER A 220 -9.96 17.12 -1.94
N ALA A 221 -9.11 17.73 -1.14
CA ALA A 221 -8.99 17.48 0.28
C ALA A 221 -9.04 18.79 1.06
N PHE A 222 -9.68 18.76 2.20
CA PHE A 222 -9.70 19.88 3.13
C PHE A 222 -8.53 19.76 4.11
N VAL A 223 -7.74 20.79 4.22
CA VAL A 223 -6.62 20.89 5.15
C VAL A 223 -6.86 22.05 6.11
N ALA A 224 -6.51 21.87 7.37
CA ALA A 224 -6.52 22.90 8.39
C ALA A 224 -5.57 22.53 9.53
N PRO A 225 -4.94 23.51 10.22
CA PRO A 225 -4.22 23.26 11.46
C PRO A 225 -5.16 22.63 12.48
N GLY A 226 -4.72 21.53 13.10
CA GLY A 226 -5.53 20.85 14.12
C GLY A 226 -6.73 20.03 13.61
N ARG A 227 -6.87 19.83 12.29
CA ARG A 227 -7.88 18.92 11.72
C ARG A 227 -7.76 17.49 12.28
N VAL A 228 -6.56 17.00 12.38
CA VAL A 228 -6.23 15.72 13.02
C VAL A 228 -5.56 16.00 14.35
N GLN A 229 -6.18 15.56 15.44
CA GLN A 229 -5.68 15.75 16.80
C GLN A 229 -5.50 14.38 17.46
N PRO A 230 -4.40 13.69 17.22
CA PRO A 230 -4.20 12.35 17.76
C PRO A 230 -4.08 12.38 19.29
N VAL A 231 -4.88 11.55 19.95
CA VAL A 231 -4.74 11.26 21.37
C VAL A 231 -3.58 10.27 21.53
N MET A 232 -2.50 10.74 22.13
CA MET A 232 -1.33 9.90 22.40
C MET A 232 -1.63 8.96 23.57
N VAL A 233 -1.14 7.72 23.45
CA VAL A 233 -1.26 6.71 24.51
C VAL A 233 0.11 6.37 25.06
N ASP A 234 0.15 5.94 26.29
CA ASP A 234 1.37 5.43 26.93
C ASP A 234 1.39 3.89 26.85
N ILE A 235 2.60 3.36 26.81
CA ILE A 235 2.80 1.91 26.81
C ILE A 235 2.78 1.44 28.26
N ASP A 236 1.93 0.47 28.57
CA ASP A 236 2.00 -0.33 29.79
C ASP A 236 2.69 -1.65 29.45
N LEU A 237 3.68 -2.02 30.26
CA LEU A 237 4.35 -3.32 30.17
C LEU A 237 4.37 -3.95 31.56
N ASP A 238 3.65 -5.06 31.70
CA ASP A 238 3.50 -5.79 32.97
C ASP A 238 2.97 -4.93 34.12
N GLY A 239 2.01 -4.03 33.83
CA GLY A 239 1.40 -3.13 34.79
C GLY A 239 2.26 -1.93 35.19
N LYS A 240 3.28 -1.61 34.39
CA LYS A 240 4.17 -0.48 34.62
C LYS A 240 4.30 0.41 33.39
N PRO A 241 4.40 1.75 33.56
CA PRO A 241 4.73 2.64 32.47
C PRO A 241 6.06 2.24 31.81
N TYR A 242 6.06 2.13 30.49
CA TYR A 242 7.22 1.73 29.69
C TYR A 242 7.49 2.75 28.60
N VAL A 243 8.76 3.16 28.48
CA VAL A 243 9.23 4.04 27.40
C VAL A 243 10.16 3.23 26.51
N HIS A 244 9.73 2.98 25.28
CA HIS A 244 10.55 2.24 24.34
C HIS A 244 11.76 3.05 23.89
N ARG A 245 12.93 2.41 23.86
CA ARG A 245 14.18 2.94 23.30
C ARG A 245 14.64 1.99 22.20
N PRO A 246 14.74 2.46 20.95
CA PRO A 246 15.22 1.65 19.85
C PRO A 246 16.58 1.02 20.15
N SER A 247 16.77 -0.23 19.72
CA SER A 247 18.02 -0.94 19.92
C SER A 247 18.25 -1.94 18.81
N THR A 248 19.49 -2.02 18.34
CA THR A 248 19.95 -3.04 17.38
C THR A 248 20.78 -4.13 18.07
N HIS A 249 20.84 -4.14 19.39
CA HIS A 249 21.47 -5.21 20.16
C HIS A 249 20.59 -6.45 20.22
N MET A 250 20.42 -7.11 19.06
CA MET A 250 19.52 -8.24 18.86
C MET A 250 20.25 -9.58 19.05
N TYR A 251 20.67 -9.87 20.26
CA TYR A 251 21.33 -11.14 20.59
C TYR A 251 21.03 -11.60 22.02
N GLY A 252 21.10 -12.93 22.22
CA GLY A 252 20.91 -13.55 23.54
C GLY A 252 19.54 -13.24 24.16
N ALA A 253 19.50 -13.10 25.49
CA ALA A 253 18.28 -12.81 26.25
C ALA A 253 17.61 -11.49 25.84
N ARG A 254 18.39 -10.53 25.32
CA ARG A 254 17.88 -9.22 24.91
C ARG A 254 16.82 -9.32 23.80
N VAL A 255 16.94 -10.26 22.88
CA VAL A 255 15.94 -10.46 21.83
C VAL A 255 14.59 -10.83 22.42
N MET A 256 14.59 -11.70 23.43
CA MET A 256 13.34 -12.13 24.11
C MET A 256 12.70 -10.98 24.88
N GLU A 257 13.49 -10.11 25.52
CA GLU A 257 12.97 -8.90 26.15
C GLU A 257 12.35 -7.93 25.14
N MET A 258 12.97 -7.79 23.98
CA MET A 258 12.46 -6.95 22.89
C MET A 258 11.15 -7.52 22.33
N GLU A 259 11.08 -8.83 22.12
CA GLU A 259 9.85 -9.52 21.69
C GLU A 259 8.76 -9.41 22.75
N HIS A 260 9.07 -9.61 24.02
CA HIS A 260 8.13 -9.42 25.12
C HIS A 260 7.53 -8.01 25.12
N SER A 261 8.37 -6.97 24.97
CA SER A 261 7.90 -5.59 24.87
C SER A 261 7.05 -5.35 23.61
N LEU A 262 7.40 -5.99 22.49
CA LEU A 262 6.66 -5.91 21.24
C LEU A 262 5.24 -6.46 21.42
N VAL A 263 5.12 -7.68 21.92
CA VAL A 263 3.84 -8.40 22.03
C VAL A 263 2.96 -7.82 23.15
N TYR A 264 3.51 -7.73 24.35
CA TYR A 264 2.72 -7.45 25.57
C TYR A 264 2.62 -5.97 25.91
N GLY A 265 3.48 -5.11 25.35
CA GLY A 265 3.45 -3.66 25.55
C GLY A 265 3.05 -2.91 24.29
N ARG A 266 3.93 -2.88 23.29
CA ARG A 266 3.82 -2.00 22.13
C ARG A 266 2.61 -2.30 21.23
N MET A 267 2.32 -3.57 20.95
CA MET A 267 1.13 -3.97 20.16
C MET A 267 -0.17 -3.69 20.92
N ARG A 268 -0.18 -3.86 22.25
CA ARG A 268 -1.35 -3.50 23.07
C ARG A 268 -1.59 -1.99 23.10
N ALA A 269 -0.51 -1.20 23.12
CA ALA A 269 -0.62 0.25 22.98
C ALA A 269 -1.17 0.65 21.60
N ALA A 270 -0.83 -0.08 20.52
CA ALA A 270 -1.40 0.17 19.21
C ALA A 270 -2.93 -0.05 19.17
N LEU A 271 -3.44 -1.11 19.82
CA LEU A 271 -4.87 -1.33 20.00
C LEU A 271 -5.54 -0.23 20.86
N ALA A 272 -4.88 0.19 21.93
CA ALA A 272 -5.36 1.28 22.78
C ALA A 272 -5.41 2.61 22.00
N TYR A 273 -4.40 2.88 21.16
CA TYR A 273 -4.38 4.05 20.28
C TYR A 273 -5.52 4.02 19.27
N ALA A 274 -5.75 2.88 18.61
CA ALA A 274 -6.85 2.72 17.66
C ALA A 274 -8.20 3.05 18.29
N ARG A 275 -8.42 2.62 19.51
CA ARG A 275 -9.63 2.88 20.30
C ARG A 275 -9.74 4.35 20.72
N ALA A 276 -8.69 4.93 21.30
CA ALA A 276 -8.70 6.31 21.79
C ALA A 276 -8.91 7.35 20.68
N ASN A 277 -8.64 6.97 19.43
CA ASN A 277 -8.72 7.85 18.27
C ASN A 277 -9.82 7.46 17.28
N ASP A 278 -10.70 6.52 17.63
CA ASP A 278 -11.76 6.03 16.74
C ASP A 278 -11.23 5.74 15.32
N VAL A 279 -10.07 5.07 15.25
CA VAL A 279 -9.44 4.81 13.96
C VAL A 279 -10.34 3.96 13.08
N ASN A 280 -10.94 2.89 13.61
CA ASN A 280 -12.01 2.15 12.96
C ASN A 280 -13.36 2.73 13.42
N ARG A 281 -14.36 2.81 12.54
CA ARG A 281 -15.61 3.55 12.82
C ARG A 281 -16.85 2.79 12.37
N ILE A 282 -17.84 2.73 13.22
CA ILE A 282 -19.21 2.43 12.81
C ILE A 282 -19.75 3.71 12.17
N THR A 283 -19.89 3.72 10.84
CA THR A 283 -20.22 4.91 10.06
C THR A 283 -21.71 5.08 9.78
N LEU A 284 -22.45 4.00 9.97
CA LEU A 284 -23.92 3.98 9.93
C LEU A 284 -24.45 2.99 10.96
N ARG A 285 -25.42 3.41 11.75
CA ARG A 285 -26.13 2.58 12.73
C ARG A 285 -27.60 3.03 12.79
N GLY A 286 -28.52 2.07 12.84
CA GLY A 286 -29.95 2.26 13.09
C GLY A 286 -30.39 1.47 14.31
N ASP A 287 -31.67 1.64 14.70
CA ASP A 287 -32.24 1.00 15.91
C ASP A 287 -32.55 -0.50 15.72
N ASN A 288 -32.78 -0.93 14.47
CA ASN A 288 -33.23 -2.28 14.15
C ASN A 288 -32.27 -3.00 13.17
N ASP A 289 -30.98 -2.74 13.31
CA ASP A 289 -29.98 -3.34 12.43
C ASP A 289 -29.93 -4.87 12.54
N ARG A 290 -29.84 -5.53 11.40
CA ARG A 290 -29.76 -6.99 11.28
C ARG A 290 -28.59 -7.43 10.40
N ILE A 291 -28.17 -6.57 9.48
CA ILE A 291 -27.10 -6.85 8.52
C ILE A 291 -25.97 -5.87 8.77
N GLY A 292 -24.76 -6.39 8.98
CA GLY A 292 -23.55 -5.61 9.02
C GLY A 292 -22.77 -5.71 7.72
N ILE A 293 -22.19 -4.60 7.25
CA ILE A 293 -21.21 -4.62 6.16
C ILE A 293 -19.90 -4.04 6.70
N VAL A 294 -18.84 -4.82 6.61
CA VAL A 294 -17.47 -4.43 7.00
C VAL A 294 -16.64 -4.22 5.74
N SER A 295 -15.94 -3.11 5.65
CA SER A 295 -15.08 -2.84 4.50
C SER A 295 -13.87 -1.99 4.88
N THR A 296 -12.79 -2.06 4.08
CA THR A 296 -11.51 -1.41 4.36
C THR A 296 -10.96 -0.65 3.15
N GLY A 297 -10.20 0.42 3.42
CA GLY A 297 -9.51 1.20 2.40
C GLY A 297 -10.41 1.66 1.25
N LYS A 298 -9.91 1.54 0.00
CA LYS A 298 -10.66 1.95 -1.20
C LYS A 298 -12.02 1.25 -1.31
N THR A 299 -12.10 -0.04 -0.93
CA THR A 299 -13.32 -0.84 -1.05
C THR A 299 -14.48 -0.26 -0.23
N TYR A 300 -14.18 0.42 0.89
CA TYR A 300 -15.20 1.15 1.65
C TYR A 300 -15.83 2.27 0.82
N PHE A 301 -15.05 3.10 0.14
CA PHE A 301 -15.57 4.20 -0.67
C PHE A 301 -16.29 3.71 -1.93
N GLU A 302 -15.78 2.66 -2.56
CA GLU A 302 -16.45 1.98 -3.68
C GLU A 302 -17.79 1.38 -3.25
N MET A 303 -17.85 0.74 -2.09
CA MET A 303 -19.09 0.25 -1.50
C MET A 303 -20.07 1.40 -1.23
N ARG A 304 -19.63 2.51 -0.63
CA ARG A 304 -20.47 3.70 -0.39
C ARG A 304 -21.00 4.30 -1.70
N GLN A 305 -20.18 4.34 -2.76
CA GLN A 305 -20.58 4.81 -4.09
C GLN A 305 -21.62 3.86 -4.68
N THR A 306 -21.35 2.56 -4.63
CA THR A 306 -22.25 1.52 -5.13
C THR A 306 -23.62 1.56 -4.46
N LEU A 307 -23.66 1.72 -3.14
CA LEU A 307 -24.91 1.85 -2.40
C LEU A 307 -25.74 3.05 -2.90
N ARG A 308 -25.12 4.20 -3.16
CA ARG A 308 -25.79 5.37 -3.74
C ARG A 308 -26.35 5.08 -5.15
N GLU A 309 -25.58 4.40 -5.99
CA GLU A 309 -26.01 4.02 -7.35
C GLU A 309 -27.17 3.01 -7.33
N LEU A 310 -27.21 2.13 -6.33
CA LEU A 310 -28.33 1.24 -6.04
C LEU A 310 -29.54 1.99 -5.42
N GLY A 311 -29.38 3.30 -5.08
CA GLY A 311 -30.40 4.12 -4.44
C GLY A 311 -30.61 3.81 -2.98
N LEU A 312 -29.59 3.27 -2.34
CA LEU A 312 -29.56 2.96 -0.93
C LEU A 312 -28.78 4.09 -0.22
N ASP A 313 -29.47 5.20 0.05
CA ASP A 313 -28.93 6.24 0.92
C ASP A 313 -28.94 5.82 2.40
N ASP A 314 -28.42 6.64 3.29
CA ASP A 314 -28.30 6.29 4.71
C ASP A 314 -29.65 6.02 5.38
N ARG A 315 -30.71 6.71 4.96
CA ARG A 315 -32.08 6.51 5.49
C ARG A 315 -32.63 5.16 5.04
N GLU A 316 -32.45 4.83 3.78
CA GLU A 316 -32.92 3.56 3.22
C GLU A 316 -32.14 2.39 3.80
N LEU A 317 -30.82 2.52 3.99
CA LEU A 317 -30.02 1.51 4.68
C LEU A 317 -30.47 1.29 6.14
N GLN A 318 -30.76 2.36 6.89
CA GLN A 318 -31.31 2.24 8.24
C GLN A 318 -32.69 1.58 8.25
N ARG A 319 -33.56 1.92 7.27
CA ARG A 319 -34.88 1.27 7.10
C ARG A 319 -34.74 -0.23 6.85
N LEU A 320 -33.73 -0.62 6.09
CA LEU A 320 -33.43 -2.02 5.77
C LEU A 320 -32.66 -2.74 6.89
N GLY A 321 -32.31 -2.04 7.95
CA GLY A 321 -31.58 -2.60 9.09
C GLY A 321 -30.13 -2.91 8.77
N VAL A 322 -29.45 -2.03 8.02
CA VAL A 322 -28.05 -2.19 7.62
C VAL A 322 -27.15 -1.27 8.45
N ARG A 323 -26.11 -1.86 9.05
CA ARG A 323 -25.04 -1.18 9.78
C ARG A 323 -23.73 -1.27 8.98
N LEU A 324 -22.93 -0.19 9.02
CA LEU A 324 -21.65 -0.12 8.29
C LEU A 324 -20.48 0.09 9.25
N LEU A 325 -19.42 -0.71 9.06
CA LEU A 325 -18.13 -0.56 9.74
C LEU A 325 -17.04 -0.26 8.72
N GLN A 326 -16.37 0.87 8.88
CA GLN A 326 -15.15 1.19 8.15
C GLN A 326 -13.92 0.78 8.96
N VAL A 327 -13.15 -0.16 8.42
CA VAL A 327 -11.88 -0.60 8.99
C VAL A 327 -10.75 0.17 8.31
N ARG A 328 -10.15 1.13 9.01
CA ARG A 328 -9.02 1.93 8.53
C ARG A 328 -7.68 1.44 9.07
N MET A 329 -7.71 0.65 10.13
CA MET A 329 -6.58 -0.08 10.70
C MET A 329 -6.91 -1.57 10.68
N PRO A 330 -6.61 -2.29 9.56
CA PRO A 330 -6.90 -3.71 9.45
C PRO A 330 -5.98 -4.56 10.33
N TYR A 331 -4.81 -4.04 10.74
CA TYR A 331 -3.91 -4.74 11.65
C TYR A 331 -3.19 -3.80 12.62
N PRO A 332 -3.15 -4.17 13.93
CA PRO A 332 -4.04 -5.14 14.56
C PRO A 332 -5.48 -4.63 14.56
N LEU A 333 -6.45 -5.51 14.36
CA LEU A 333 -7.87 -5.12 14.40
C LEU A 333 -8.31 -4.94 15.86
N GLU A 334 -8.89 -3.79 16.18
CA GLU A 334 -9.38 -3.49 17.52
C GLU A 334 -10.67 -4.27 17.80
N GLY A 335 -10.62 -5.24 18.74
CA GLY A 335 -11.70 -6.21 18.92
C GLY A 335 -12.98 -5.65 19.55
N ARG A 336 -12.91 -4.56 20.35
CA ARG A 336 -14.13 -3.99 20.98
C ARG A 336 -15.08 -3.44 19.93
N ILE A 337 -14.56 -2.71 18.94
CA ILE A 337 -15.42 -2.14 17.91
C ILE A 337 -16.08 -3.24 17.06
N VAL A 338 -15.38 -4.38 16.86
CA VAL A 338 -15.95 -5.54 16.16
C VAL A 338 -17.12 -6.12 16.95
N ARG A 339 -16.96 -6.30 18.26
CA ARG A 339 -18.03 -6.80 19.14
C ARG A 339 -19.19 -5.82 19.23
N GLU A 340 -18.92 -4.53 19.41
CA GLU A 340 -19.95 -3.47 19.42
C GLU A 340 -20.69 -3.42 18.06
N PHE A 341 -19.97 -3.53 16.96
CA PHE A 341 -20.57 -3.57 15.63
C PHE A 341 -21.46 -4.80 15.44
N ALA A 342 -21.08 -5.96 15.97
CA ALA A 342 -21.81 -7.21 15.82
C ALA A 342 -23.08 -7.29 16.68
N GLU A 343 -23.21 -6.45 17.69
CA GLU A 343 -24.32 -6.51 18.66
C GLU A 343 -25.69 -6.40 17.97
N GLY A 344 -26.54 -7.42 18.15
CA GLY A 344 -27.89 -7.51 17.59
C GLY A 344 -27.94 -7.83 16.09
N LEU A 345 -26.82 -7.95 15.39
CA LEU A 345 -26.79 -8.37 13.99
C LEU A 345 -27.02 -9.88 13.86
N SER A 346 -27.66 -10.28 12.78
CA SER A 346 -27.82 -11.69 12.39
C SER A 346 -26.78 -12.13 11.37
N GLU A 347 -26.22 -11.17 10.61
CA GLU A 347 -25.27 -11.43 9.53
C GLU A 347 -24.28 -10.26 9.38
N ILE A 348 -23.04 -10.59 9.06
CA ILE A 348 -21.99 -9.64 8.70
C ILE A 348 -21.40 -10.05 7.36
N LEU A 349 -21.40 -9.14 6.38
CA LEU A 349 -20.72 -9.30 5.10
C LEU A 349 -19.41 -8.53 5.13
N VAL A 350 -18.28 -9.23 4.93
CA VAL A 350 -16.95 -8.60 4.86
C VAL A 350 -16.55 -8.42 3.40
N LEU A 351 -16.37 -7.17 2.99
CA LEU A 351 -15.93 -6.78 1.64
C LEU A 351 -14.49 -6.32 1.69
N GLU A 352 -13.59 -7.17 1.24
CA GLU A 352 -12.15 -6.91 1.16
C GLU A 352 -11.54 -7.54 -0.10
N ASP A 353 -10.47 -6.95 -0.60
CA ASP A 353 -9.71 -7.51 -1.73
C ASP A 353 -8.91 -8.74 -1.31
N LYS A 354 -8.59 -9.62 -2.29
CA LYS A 354 -7.69 -10.75 -2.12
C LYS A 354 -8.12 -11.74 -1.02
N ARG A 355 -7.17 -12.15 -0.18
CA ARG A 355 -7.36 -13.17 0.85
C ARG A 355 -8.27 -12.69 1.97
N PRO A 356 -8.91 -13.62 2.69
CA PRO A 356 -9.62 -13.27 3.92
C PRO A 356 -8.58 -12.80 4.96
N PHE A 357 -8.58 -11.53 5.27
CA PHE A 357 -7.71 -10.95 6.28
C PHE A 357 -8.54 -10.29 7.40
N VAL A 358 -9.31 -9.24 7.08
CA VAL A 358 -10.25 -8.64 8.03
C VAL A 358 -11.33 -9.64 8.43
N GLU A 359 -11.82 -10.45 7.49
CA GLU A 359 -12.78 -11.53 7.74
C GLU A 359 -12.30 -12.50 8.83
N LEU A 360 -11.02 -12.88 8.79
CA LEU A 360 -10.47 -13.81 9.79
C LEU A 360 -10.44 -13.20 11.19
N PHE A 361 -10.02 -11.93 11.32
CA PHE A 361 -10.02 -11.24 12.61
C PHE A 361 -11.42 -10.98 13.13
N VAL A 362 -12.39 -10.64 12.26
CA VAL A 362 -13.80 -10.51 12.66
C VAL A 362 -14.33 -11.83 13.16
N LYS A 363 -14.07 -12.95 12.47
CA LYS A 363 -14.48 -14.28 12.92
C LYS A 363 -13.86 -14.67 14.25
N ASP A 364 -12.56 -14.43 14.42
CA ASP A 364 -11.83 -14.73 15.66
C ASP A 364 -12.40 -13.97 16.85
N GLU A 365 -12.61 -12.65 16.71
CA GLU A 365 -13.17 -11.80 17.76
C GLU A 365 -14.60 -12.20 18.17
N LEU A 366 -15.37 -12.76 17.27
CA LEU A 366 -16.76 -13.15 17.51
C LEU A 366 -16.93 -14.62 17.89
N TYR A 367 -15.89 -15.47 17.70
CA TYR A 367 -15.99 -16.92 17.86
C TYR A 367 -16.53 -17.37 19.23
N GLY A 368 -16.08 -16.71 20.29
CA GLY A 368 -16.47 -17.02 21.68
C GLY A 368 -17.83 -16.45 22.12
N LEU A 369 -18.54 -15.68 21.28
CA LEU A 369 -19.80 -15.07 21.65
C LEU A 369 -20.98 -16.05 21.43
N PRO A 370 -21.93 -16.16 22.40
CA PRO A 370 -23.06 -17.08 22.28
C PRO A 370 -24.00 -16.73 21.12
N ASP A 371 -24.30 -15.43 20.93
CA ASP A 371 -25.25 -14.91 19.94
C ASP A 371 -24.52 -14.23 18.76
N ARG A 372 -23.43 -14.86 18.29
CA ARG A 372 -22.66 -14.30 17.19
C ARG A 372 -23.42 -14.30 15.88
N PRO A 373 -23.32 -13.23 15.09
CA PRO A 373 -23.85 -13.19 13.73
C PRO A 373 -23.11 -14.18 12.80
N LEU A 374 -23.78 -14.57 11.71
CA LEU A 374 -23.14 -15.29 10.62
C LEU A 374 -22.15 -14.34 9.91
N VAL A 375 -20.88 -14.68 9.85
CA VAL A 375 -19.86 -13.90 9.15
C VAL A 375 -19.60 -14.49 7.77
N LEU A 376 -19.95 -13.73 6.75
CA LEU A 376 -19.77 -14.03 5.33
C LEU A 376 -18.61 -13.19 4.79
N GLY A 377 -17.87 -13.74 3.89
CA GLY A 377 -16.77 -13.06 3.22
C GLY A 377 -16.42 -13.82 1.95
N LYS A 378 -15.26 -14.46 1.90
CA LYS A 378 -14.85 -15.22 0.70
C LYS A 378 -15.78 -16.40 0.42
N LEU A 379 -16.40 -16.95 1.45
CA LEU A 379 -17.39 -18.02 1.34
C LEU A 379 -18.74 -17.58 1.92
N ASP A 380 -19.82 -18.11 1.36
CA ASP A 380 -21.16 -17.98 1.90
C ASP A 380 -21.45 -19.02 3.00
N GLU A 381 -22.69 -19.06 3.48
CA GLU A 381 -23.16 -19.99 4.50
C GLU A 381 -23.12 -21.48 4.09
N ASN A 382 -23.00 -21.76 2.80
CA ASN A 382 -22.94 -23.11 2.23
C ASN A 382 -21.52 -23.54 1.85
N GLY A 383 -20.50 -22.67 2.10
CA GLY A 383 -19.12 -22.89 1.67
C GLY A 383 -18.87 -22.61 0.19
N THR A 384 -19.79 -21.93 -0.49
CA THR A 384 -19.64 -21.50 -1.88
C THR A 384 -18.90 -20.18 -1.96
N TRP A 385 -18.06 -20.00 -3.00
CA TRP A 385 -17.37 -18.73 -3.23
C TRP A 385 -18.36 -17.56 -3.38
N LEU A 386 -18.17 -16.54 -2.54
CA LEU A 386 -19.00 -15.34 -2.51
C LEU A 386 -18.19 -14.11 -2.93
N VAL A 387 -17.29 -13.62 -2.08
CA VAL A 387 -16.43 -12.46 -2.40
C VAL A 387 -15.19 -12.95 -3.14
N PRO A 388 -14.91 -12.47 -4.37
CA PRO A 388 -13.78 -12.92 -5.16
C PRO A 388 -12.42 -12.74 -4.45
N ILE A 389 -11.51 -13.70 -4.67
CA ILE A 389 -10.11 -13.63 -4.19
C ILE A 389 -9.19 -13.04 -5.25
N HIS A 390 -9.46 -13.30 -6.53
CA HIS A 390 -8.66 -12.82 -7.65
C HIS A 390 -9.00 -11.37 -8.03
N ALA A 391 -8.05 -10.68 -8.64
CA ALA A 391 -8.15 -9.27 -9.02
C ALA A 391 -8.47 -8.34 -7.83
N GLU A 392 -9.21 -7.29 -8.02
CA GLU A 392 -9.76 -6.40 -7.00
C GLU A 392 -11.28 -6.35 -7.10
N LEU A 393 -11.95 -6.01 -6.03
CA LEU A 393 -13.38 -5.76 -6.07
C LEU A 393 -13.64 -4.47 -6.83
N ASP A 394 -14.61 -4.53 -7.73
CA ASP A 394 -15.14 -3.37 -8.46
C ASP A 394 -16.58 -3.07 -8.05
N THR A 395 -17.07 -1.90 -8.45
CA THR A 395 -18.41 -1.44 -8.11
C THR A 395 -19.52 -2.39 -8.61
N VAL A 396 -19.32 -3.08 -9.73
CA VAL A 396 -20.29 -4.04 -10.26
C VAL A 396 -20.35 -5.29 -9.39
N SER A 397 -19.21 -5.82 -9.00
CA SER A 397 -19.10 -6.96 -8.08
C SER A 397 -19.70 -6.63 -6.72
N ILE A 398 -19.38 -5.46 -6.17
CA ILE A 398 -19.94 -4.99 -4.89
C ILE A 398 -21.46 -4.83 -4.99
N ALA A 399 -21.98 -4.27 -6.10
CA ALA A 399 -23.42 -4.11 -6.31
C ALA A 399 -24.15 -5.46 -6.27
N LYS A 400 -23.61 -6.48 -6.96
CA LYS A 400 -24.18 -7.83 -6.93
C LYS A 400 -24.17 -8.40 -5.51
N LEU A 401 -23.01 -8.39 -4.85
CA LEU A 401 -22.85 -8.94 -3.51
C LEU A 401 -23.84 -8.34 -2.50
N VAL A 402 -23.94 -7.01 -2.47
CA VAL A 402 -24.82 -6.32 -1.51
C VAL A 402 -26.27 -6.48 -1.88
N ALA A 403 -26.64 -6.25 -3.14
CA ALA A 403 -28.04 -6.36 -3.57
C ALA A 403 -28.57 -7.79 -3.42
N ASP A 404 -27.81 -8.83 -3.78
CA ASP A 404 -28.22 -10.23 -3.65
C ASP A 404 -28.47 -10.59 -2.17
N ARG A 405 -27.65 -10.09 -1.24
CA ARG A 405 -27.88 -10.32 0.19
C ARG A 405 -29.13 -9.60 0.71
N LEU A 406 -29.37 -8.35 0.30
CA LEU A 406 -30.57 -7.61 0.67
C LEU A 406 -31.83 -8.24 0.08
N LEU A 407 -31.81 -8.61 -1.20
CA LEU A 407 -32.95 -9.27 -1.88
C LEU A 407 -33.26 -10.65 -1.29
N LYS A 408 -32.25 -11.40 -0.86
CA LYS A 408 -32.43 -12.70 -0.20
C LYS A 408 -33.20 -12.60 1.12
N ARG A 409 -33.11 -11.46 1.79
CA ARG A 409 -33.76 -11.21 3.09
C ARG A 409 -35.07 -10.44 3.02
N ALA A 410 -35.30 -9.74 1.92
CA ALA A 410 -36.54 -9.05 1.66
C ALA A 410 -37.68 -10.00 1.29
N ALA A 411 -38.92 -9.62 1.55
CA ALA A 411 -40.07 -10.35 1.04
C ALA A 411 -40.11 -10.25 -0.51
N PRO A 412 -40.65 -11.25 -1.19
CA PRO A 412 -40.77 -11.21 -2.64
C PRO A 412 -41.47 -9.95 -3.12
N GLY A 413 -40.84 -9.17 -3.98
CA GLY A 413 -41.34 -7.90 -4.51
C GLY A 413 -41.26 -6.69 -3.58
N GLU A 414 -40.62 -6.80 -2.42
CA GLU A 414 -40.43 -5.68 -1.48
C GLU A 414 -39.46 -4.63 -2.00
N LEU A 415 -38.45 -5.02 -2.76
CA LEU A 415 -37.38 -4.14 -3.26
C LEU A 415 -37.30 -4.13 -4.81
N PRO A 416 -38.38 -3.81 -5.55
CA PRO A 416 -38.39 -3.88 -7.03
C PRO A 416 -37.41 -2.84 -7.63
N ALA A 417 -37.30 -1.66 -7.03
CA ALA A 417 -36.39 -0.62 -7.49
C ALA A 417 -34.91 -1.02 -7.34
N LEU A 418 -34.57 -1.79 -6.30
CA LEU A 418 -33.20 -2.31 -6.10
C LEU A 418 -32.85 -3.30 -7.21
N GLN A 419 -33.76 -4.21 -7.56
CA GLN A 419 -33.55 -5.18 -8.63
C GLN A 419 -33.37 -4.50 -9.98
N GLU A 420 -34.22 -3.54 -10.32
CA GLU A 420 -34.10 -2.76 -11.57
C GLU A 420 -32.76 -2.02 -11.67
N ARG A 421 -32.32 -1.41 -10.58
CA ARG A 421 -31.04 -0.70 -10.53
C ARG A 421 -29.85 -1.65 -10.65
N LEU A 422 -29.92 -2.82 -9.98
CA LEU A 422 -28.91 -3.86 -10.10
C LEU A 422 -28.77 -4.32 -11.55
N GLU A 423 -29.89 -4.61 -12.23
CA GLU A 423 -29.90 -5.01 -13.64
C GLU A 423 -29.27 -3.93 -14.54
N ARG A 424 -29.55 -2.64 -14.27
CA ARG A 424 -28.95 -1.52 -15.00
C ARG A 424 -27.43 -1.43 -14.79
N ILE A 425 -26.94 -1.59 -13.56
CA ILE A 425 -25.51 -1.53 -13.22
C ILE A 425 -24.77 -2.72 -13.82
N THR A 426 -25.38 -3.90 -13.80
CA THR A 426 -24.78 -5.16 -14.24
C THR A 426 -24.92 -5.41 -15.74
N ARG A 427 -25.72 -4.58 -16.44
CA ARG A 427 -25.89 -4.72 -17.89
C ARG A 427 -24.55 -4.58 -18.61
N PRO A 428 -24.14 -5.57 -19.41
CA PRO A 428 -22.90 -5.46 -20.17
C PRO A 428 -22.91 -4.19 -21.04
N ARG A 429 -21.94 -3.32 -20.84
CA ARG A 429 -21.71 -2.19 -21.75
C ARG A 429 -20.94 -2.74 -22.93
N SER A 430 -21.59 -2.90 -24.08
CA SER A 430 -20.90 -3.18 -25.33
C SER A 430 -20.12 -1.93 -25.74
N LEU A 431 -18.86 -1.87 -25.32
CA LEU A 431 -17.92 -0.94 -25.94
C LEU A 431 -17.54 -1.57 -27.29
N ALA A 432 -17.66 -0.80 -28.36
CA ALA A 432 -17.11 -1.23 -29.64
C ALA A 432 -15.61 -1.56 -29.43
N PRO A 433 -15.12 -2.72 -29.89
CA PRO A 433 -13.72 -3.04 -29.79
C PRO A 433 -12.90 -1.93 -30.45
N LEU A 434 -11.81 -1.51 -29.81
CA LEU A 434 -10.89 -0.54 -30.40
C LEU A 434 -10.42 -1.10 -31.76
N ALA A 435 -10.47 -0.27 -32.80
CA ALA A 435 -10.03 -0.63 -34.14
C ALA A 435 -8.56 -1.05 -34.19
N MET A 436 -7.76 -0.61 -33.23
CA MET A 436 -6.38 -1.01 -33.01
C MET A 436 -6.07 -1.11 -31.51
N SER A 437 -5.45 -2.22 -31.09
CA SER A 437 -4.80 -2.35 -29.80
C SER A 437 -3.30 -2.08 -29.96
N ARG A 438 -2.68 -1.40 -28.99
CA ARG A 438 -1.22 -1.25 -28.94
C ARG A 438 -0.66 -2.33 -28.02
N THR A 439 0.20 -3.18 -28.57
CA THR A 439 1.03 -4.06 -27.77
C THR A 439 2.13 -3.23 -27.09
N PRO A 440 2.42 -3.44 -25.80
CA PRO A 440 3.57 -2.81 -25.16
C PRO A 440 4.86 -3.14 -25.93
N TYR A 441 5.68 -2.12 -26.19
CA TYR A 441 6.91 -2.24 -26.97
C TYR A 441 7.94 -1.23 -26.45
N PHE A 442 9.20 -1.39 -26.86
CA PHE A 442 10.25 -0.42 -26.55
C PHE A 442 9.94 0.95 -27.14
N CYS A 443 10.41 1.99 -26.48
CA CYS A 443 10.26 3.37 -26.97
C CYS A 443 10.90 3.52 -28.37
N SER A 444 10.34 4.42 -29.19
CA SER A 444 10.92 4.75 -30.49
C SER A 444 12.36 5.27 -30.34
N GLY A 445 13.30 4.69 -31.10
CA GLY A 445 14.72 5.02 -31.01
C GLY A 445 15.46 4.44 -29.82
N CYS A 446 14.81 3.61 -28.99
CA CYS A 446 15.48 2.94 -27.88
C CYS A 446 16.56 1.99 -28.40
N PRO A 447 17.81 2.04 -27.89
CA PRO A 447 18.90 1.16 -28.33
C PRO A 447 18.61 -0.31 -28.01
N HIS A 448 17.74 -0.60 -27.05
CA HIS A 448 17.37 -1.97 -26.69
C HIS A 448 16.53 -2.67 -27.76
N ASN A 449 15.89 -1.95 -28.67
CA ASN A 449 15.27 -2.55 -29.86
C ASN A 449 16.28 -3.38 -30.68
N SER A 450 17.52 -2.88 -30.79
CA SER A 450 18.61 -3.60 -31.48
C SER A 450 19.30 -4.60 -30.56
N SER A 451 19.47 -4.28 -29.28
CA SER A 451 20.20 -5.11 -28.33
C SER A 451 19.50 -6.42 -28.02
N VAL A 452 18.16 -6.46 -27.98
CA VAL A 452 17.40 -7.70 -27.71
C VAL A 452 17.13 -8.50 -28.98
N ALA A 453 17.17 -7.85 -30.16
CA ALA A 453 16.95 -8.49 -31.46
C ALA A 453 18.19 -9.22 -31.98
N GLY A 454 18.01 -9.98 -33.06
CA GLY A 454 19.12 -10.68 -33.75
C GLY A 454 19.62 -11.91 -33.00
N VAL A 455 18.83 -12.47 -32.14
CA VAL A 455 19.11 -13.75 -31.47
C VAL A 455 18.75 -14.89 -32.43
N PRO A 456 19.64 -15.91 -32.62
CA PRO A 456 19.32 -17.04 -33.48
C PRO A 456 18.02 -17.74 -33.07
N THR A 457 17.20 -18.12 -34.05
CA THR A 457 15.97 -18.86 -33.83
C THR A 457 16.24 -20.15 -33.04
N GLY A 458 15.38 -20.43 -32.04
CA GLY A 458 15.56 -21.59 -31.15
C GLY A 458 16.55 -21.36 -29.99
N THR A 459 17.10 -20.15 -29.87
CA THR A 459 17.87 -19.79 -28.66
C THR A 459 16.91 -19.47 -27.53
N VAL A 460 17.08 -20.12 -26.39
CA VAL A 460 16.32 -19.80 -25.17
C VAL A 460 16.95 -18.61 -24.47
N VAL A 461 16.09 -17.63 -24.16
CA VAL A 461 16.49 -16.34 -23.60
C VAL A 461 15.75 -16.07 -22.31
N GLY A 462 16.46 -15.72 -21.25
CA GLY A 462 15.87 -15.21 -20.01
C GLY A 462 15.55 -13.71 -20.13
N ALA A 463 14.36 -13.33 -19.70
CA ALA A 463 14.03 -11.94 -19.42
C ALA A 463 13.98 -11.70 -17.91
N GLY A 464 13.86 -10.46 -17.48
CA GLY A 464 13.78 -10.10 -16.07
C GLY A 464 12.95 -8.85 -15.86
N THR A 465 13.00 -8.28 -14.66
CA THR A 465 12.25 -7.08 -14.30
C THR A 465 12.93 -5.82 -14.85
N GLY A 466 12.25 -5.08 -15.69
CA GLY A 466 12.72 -3.87 -16.36
C GLY A 466 12.24 -3.80 -17.81
N CYS A 467 12.73 -2.85 -18.62
CA CYS A 467 12.28 -2.70 -20.01
C CYS A 467 12.49 -3.97 -20.84
N HIS A 468 13.44 -4.80 -20.51
CA HIS A 468 13.69 -6.07 -21.22
C HIS A 468 12.56 -7.11 -21.06
N VAL A 469 11.63 -6.93 -20.12
CA VAL A 469 10.39 -7.72 -20.06
C VAL A 469 9.56 -7.56 -21.33
N LEU A 470 9.68 -6.41 -22.02
CA LEU A 470 8.92 -6.13 -23.25
C LEU A 470 9.26 -7.13 -24.38
N ALA A 471 10.42 -7.78 -24.32
CA ALA A 471 10.78 -8.85 -25.24
C ALA A 471 9.78 -10.03 -25.22
N VAL A 472 9.05 -10.24 -24.12
CA VAL A 472 7.97 -11.26 -24.02
C VAL A 472 6.86 -11.03 -25.04
N PHE A 473 6.65 -9.79 -25.48
CA PHE A 473 5.63 -9.40 -26.46
C PHE A 473 6.15 -9.36 -27.89
N MET A 474 7.45 -9.61 -28.12
CA MET A 474 8.08 -9.65 -29.42
C MET A 474 8.04 -11.07 -30.01
N ARG A 475 8.32 -11.18 -31.30
CA ARG A 475 8.27 -12.48 -31.97
C ARG A 475 9.52 -13.33 -31.63
N PRO A 476 9.36 -14.66 -31.46
CA PRO A 476 10.48 -15.53 -31.15
C PRO A 476 11.62 -15.52 -32.19
N ASP A 477 11.28 -15.28 -33.47
CA ASP A 477 12.27 -15.17 -34.56
C ASP A 477 13.11 -13.87 -34.49
N GLU A 478 12.68 -12.90 -33.70
CA GLU A 478 13.43 -11.64 -33.43
C GLU A 478 14.26 -11.72 -32.17
N VAL A 479 13.71 -12.27 -31.08
CA VAL A 479 14.30 -12.17 -29.73
C VAL A 479 14.64 -13.50 -29.06
N GLY A 480 14.40 -14.62 -29.76
CA GLY A 480 14.54 -15.98 -29.22
C GLY A 480 13.33 -16.42 -28.39
N ASP A 481 13.39 -17.65 -27.89
CA ASP A 481 12.34 -18.24 -27.07
C ASP A 481 12.47 -17.75 -25.62
N ILE A 482 11.60 -16.84 -25.20
CA ILE A 482 11.67 -16.24 -23.88
C ILE A 482 11.21 -17.24 -22.81
N LEU A 483 12.14 -17.65 -21.95
CA LEU A 483 11.89 -18.58 -20.83
C LEU A 483 10.91 -18.01 -19.78
N GLY A 484 10.81 -16.68 -19.69
CA GLY A 484 9.96 -15.97 -18.72
C GLY A 484 10.74 -14.95 -17.92
N ILE A 485 10.11 -14.46 -16.85
CA ILE A 485 10.67 -13.44 -15.96
C ILE A 485 10.87 -14.00 -14.55
N THR A 486 11.79 -13.39 -13.82
CA THR A 486 12.02 -13.65 -12.39
C THR A 486 11.89 -12.38 -11.58
N ALA A 487 11.96 -12.50 -10.24
CA ALA A 487 12.05 -11.34 -9.36
C ALA A 487 13.30 -10.51 -9.70
N MET A 488 13.18 -9.19 -9.59
CA MET A 488 14.27 -8.24 -9.88
C MET A 488 15.56 -8.61 -9.12
N GLY A 489 16.64 -8.79 -9.85
CA GLY A 489 17.94 -9.18 -9.32
C GLY A 489 18.19 -10.69 -9.20
N ASN A 490 17.24 -11.53 -9.64
CA ASN A 490 17.38 -12.99 -9.67
C ASN A 490 17.54 -13.53 -11.10
N GLU A 491 17.75 -12.64 -12.07
CA GLU A 491 17.89 -12.97 -13.49
C GLU A 491 19.02 -13.97 -13.71
N GLY A 492 18.72 -15.07 -14.38
CA GLY A 492 19.65 -16.17 -14.65
C GLY A 492 19.75 -17.23 -13.53
N ALA A 493 19.30 -16.93 -12.31
CA ALA A 493 19.38 -17.90 -11.21
C ALA A 493 18.52 -19.16 -11.47
N GLN A 494 17.41 -19.05 -12.20
CA GLN A 494 16.61 -20.21 -12.59
C GLN A 494 17.40 -21.21 -13.45
N TRP A 495 18.40 -20.75 -14.20
CA TRP A 495 19.25 -21.64 -14.99
C TRP A 495 20.18 -22.49 -14.12
N ILE A 496 20.60 -21.99 -12.97
CA ILE A 496 21.38 -22.76 -12.00
C ILE A 496 20.62 -24.04 -11.60
N GLY A 497 19.31 -23.90 -11.36
CA GLY A 497 18.46 -25.04 -11.02
C GLY A 497 18.04 -25.91 -12.20
N ALA A 498 17.93 -25.35 -13.40
CA ALA A 498 17.44 -26.06 -14.58
C ALA A 498 18.53 -26.78 -15.37
N SER A 499 19.73 -26.21 -15.43
CA SER A 499 20.82 -26.72 -16.28
C SER A 499 21.22 -28.18 -16.00
N PRO A 500 21.25 -28.69 -14.74
CA PRO A 500 21.61 -30.09 -14.49
C PRO A 500 20.60 -31.11 -15.04
N PHE A 501 19.38 -30.66 -15.35
CA PHE A 501 18.25 -31.49 -15.74
C PHE A 501 17.80 -31.25 -17.19
N SER A 502 18.54 -30.47 -17.95
CA SER A 502 18.26 -30.13 -19.36
C SER A 502 19.40 -30.57 -20.27
N SER A 503 19.05 -30.96 -21.49
CA SER A 503 20.03 -31.18 -22.55
C SER A 503 20.59 -29.87 -23.16
N MET A 504 20.00 -28.72 -22.79
CA MET A 504 20.51 -27.41 -23.18
C MET A 504 21.87 -27.16 -22.54
N SER A 505 22.82 -26.66 -23.36
CA SER A 505 24.18 -26.40 -22.91
C SER A 505 24.40 -24.95 -22.45
N HIS A 506 23.49 -24.04 -22.74
CA HIS A 506 23.69 -22.60 -22.54
C HIS A 506 22.38 -21.82 -22.43
N LEU A 507 22.34 -20.77 -21.60
CA LEU A 507 21.26 -19.78 -21.52
C LEU A 507 21.79 -18.37 -21.84
N LEU A 508 21.06 -17.61 -22.64
CA LEU A 508 21.28 -16.17 -22.82
C LEU A 508 20.32 -15.42 -21.87
N GLN A 509 20.84 -14.57 -20.98
CA GLN A 509 20.05 -13.83 -20.01
C GLN A 509 20.16 -12.32 -20.26
N ASN A 510 19.04 -11.66 -20.55
CA ASN A 510 18.96 -10.21 -20.56
C ASN A 510 18.89 -9.66 -19.13
N LEU A 511 19.65 -8.62 -18.84
CA LEU A 511 19.75 -7.98 -17.52
C LEU A 511 19.85 -6.46 -17.70
N GLY A 512 18.95 -5.69 -17.14
CA GLY A 512 19.04 -4.23 -17.13
C GLY A 512 20.10 -3.73 -16.15
N ASP A 513 20.70 -2.58 -16.43
CA ASP A 513 21.70 -1.93 -15.55
C ASP A 513 21.11 -1.56 -14.18
N GLY A 514 19.89 -1.02 -14.12
CA GLY A 514 19.20 -0.78 -12.85
C GLY A 514 18.99 -2.05 -12.05
N THR A 515 18.65 -3.18 -12.71
CA THR A 515 18.54 -4.48 -12.06
C THR A 515 19.90 -5.02 -11.61
N TYR A 516 20.94 -4.82 -12.41
CA TYR A 516 22.31 -5.18 -12.04
C TYR A 516 22.76 -4.45 -10.77
N ALA A 517 22.56 -3.13 -10.71
CA ALA A 517 22.89 -2.31 -9.56
C ALA A 517 22.05 -2.67 -8.32
N HIS A 518 20.75 -2.93 -8.51
CA HIS A 518 19.84 -3.31 -7.43
C HIS A 518 20.30 -4.59 -6.69
N SER A 519 20.48 -5.69 -7.43
CA SER A 519 20.90 -6.98 -6.87
C SER A 519 21.31 -8.02 -7.92
N GLY A 520 21.20 -7.70 -9.21
CA GLY A 520 21.54 -8.63 -10.30
C GLY A 520 23.01 -9.05 -10.30
N SER A 521 23.91 -8.23 -9.76
CA SER A 521 25.32 -8.60 -9.52
C SER A 521 25.47 -9.84 -8.63
N LEU A 522 24.54 -10.06 -7.69
CA LEU A 522 24.53 -11.26 -6.84
C LEU A 522 24.12 -12.50 -7.63
N ALA A 523 23.16 -12.38 -8.56
CA ALA A 523 22.76 -13.49 -9.44
C ALA A 523 23.90 -13.92 -10.37
N ILE A 524 24.68 -12.96 -10.89
CA ILE A 524 25.89 -13.27 -11.69
C ILE A 524 26.91 -14.04 -10.85
N ARG A 525 27.18 -13.57 -9.62
CA ARG A 525 28.09 -14.26 -8.70
C ARG A 525 27.61 -15.67 -8.37
N ALA A 526 26.31 -15.88 -8.18
CA ALA A 526 25.73 -17.19 -7.95
C ALA A 526 25.92 -18.11 -9.16
N ALA A 527 25.68 -17.61 -10.38
CA ALA A 527 25.89 -18.35 -11.63
C ALA A 527 27.36 -18.77 -11.82
N VAL A 528 28.29 -17.85 -11.54
CA VAL A 528 29.75 -18.14 -11.56
C VAL A 528 30.11 -19.21 -10.54
N SER A 529 29.59 -19.07 -9.29
CA SER A 529 29.86 -20.07 -8.24
C SER A 529 29.30 -21.45 -8.56
N ALA A 530 28.15 -21.50 -9.25
CA ALA A 530 27.55 -22.76 -9.69
C ALA A 530 28.20 -23.36 -10.94
N GLY A 531 29.10 -22.62 -11.63
CA GLY A 531 29.79 -23.08 -12.83
C GLY A 531 28.88 -23.34 -14.03
N VAL A 532 27.69 -22.68 -14.08
CA VAL A 532 26.76 -22.87 -15.19
C VAL A 532 27.16 -22.07 -16.42
N ASN A 533 26.90 -22.62 -17.62
CA ASN A 533 27.20 -21.96 -18.87
C ASN A 533 26.07 -20.98 -19.23
N ILE A 534 26.31 -19.70 -19.02
CA ILE A 534 25.32 -18.61 -19.19
C ILE A 534 26.02 -17.36 -19.73
N THR A 535 25.34 -16.63 -20.62
CA THR A 535 25.78 -15.30 -21.06
C THR A 535 24.82 -14.27 -20.57
N TYR A 536 25.29 -13.32 -19.78
CA TYR A 536 24.52 -12.13 -19.40
C TYR A 536 24.72 -11.04 -20.44
N LYS A 537 23.60 -10.57 -20.99
CA LYS A 537 23.55 -9.39 -21.86
C LYS A 537 23.09 -8.20 -20.99
N LEU A 538 24.04 -7.37 -20.57
CA LEU A 538 23.74 -6.16 -19.80
C LEU A 538 23.18 -5.06 -20.72
N LEU A 539 21.93 -4.70 -20.53
CA LEU A 539 21.23 -3.63 -21.25
C LEU A 539 21.43 -2.33 -20.49
N TYR A 540 22.40 -1.55 -20.92
CA TYR A 540 22.87 -0.35 -20.23
C TYR A 540 22.24 0.92 -20.83
N ASN A 541 21.64 1.77 -19.99
CA ASN A 541 21.18 3.11 -20.32
C ASN A 541 21.33 4.11 -19.16
N ASP A 542 22.00 3.71 -18.07
CA ASP A 542 22.27 4.51 -16.87
C ASP A 542 21.02 4.94 -16.08
N HIS A 543 19.88 4.27 -16.32
CA HIS A 543 18.62 4.66 -15.72
C HIS A 543 17.71 3.48 -15.38
N VAL A 544 17.01 3.58 -14.25
CA VAL A 544 15.86 2.72 -13.92
C VAL A 544 14.64 3.22 -14.70
N ALA A 545 14.59 2.87 -16.00
CA ALA A 545 13.73 3.55 -16.97
C ALA A 545 12.22 3.36 -16.72
N MET A 546 11.78 2.15 -16.29
CA MET A 546 10.35 1.83 -16.16
C MET A 546 9.64 2.58 -15.03
N THR A 547 10.36 3.05 -14.02
CA THR A 547 9.78 3.72 -12.84
C THR A 547 9.90 5.23 -12.89
N GLY A 548 10.52 5.79 -13.93
CA GLY A 548 10.61 7.24 -14.14
C GLY A 548 12.01 7.74 -14.47
N ALA A 549 12.90 6.85 -14.95
CA ALA A 549 14.26 7.20 -15.36
C ALA A 549 15.11 7.78 -14.21
N GLN A 550 14.96 7.23 -13.02
CA GLN A 550 15.90 7.49 -11.93
C GLN A 550 17.30 6.99 -12.32
N PRO A 551 18.38 7.67 -11.89
CA PRO A 551 19.73 7.17 -12.13
C PRO A 551 19.90 5.75 -11.59
N ALA A 552 20.57 4.88 -12.36
CA ALA A 552 21.04 3.60 -11.84
C ALA A 552 22.24 3.89 -10.91
N ILE A 553 22.15 3.47 -9.66
CA ILE A 553 23.16 3.77 -8.62
C ILE A 553 24.29 2.76 -8.71
#